data_4d9190e60418b07746fc4fa14c022ac5
#
_entry.id   4d9190e60418b07746fc4fa14c022ac5
#
_cell.length_a   1.000
_cell.length_b   1.000
_cell.length_c   1.000
_cell.angle_alpha   90.00
_cell.angle_beta   90.00
_cell.angle_gamma   90.00
#
_symmetry.space_group_name_H-M   'P 1'
#
loop_
_entity.id
_entity.type
_entity.pdbx_description
1 polymer ?
#
loop_
_entity_poly.entity_id
_entity_poly.type
_entity_poly.pdbx_seq_one_letter_code
_entity_poly.pdbx_strand_id
1 'polypeptide(L)'
;LMRRVLSEEGEALLRATPPNGADALRRAIAQHLYRFRGISAAPEQIVVGAGTEYLYNLIVQLLGREAVYGVEDPGYSKAARIYALGGARTAPVLVDEGGVSLRSLEMSGAQILHTSPNHQFPTGAVTPIGRRQSLLRWAEAREGRYIIEDDYDSEFRFTLRPIPTLQSIDRAGRVIYVNTFSRTLAPSLRISYMVLPKSLTERYRAQLGFYSSTVPAMEQHTLARFLDEGYFEAHINRMR
;
A
#
# COMPACT_ATOMS: atom_id res chain seq x y z
N LEU A 1 9.76 4.48 -24.16
CA LEU A 1 8.37 4.67 -23.75
C LEU A 1 8.08 6.13 -23.42
N MET A 2 8.84 6.77 -22.51
CA MET A 2 8.64 8.19 -22.11
C MET A 2 8.59 9.17 -23.30
N ARG A 3 9.49 9.02 -24.29
CA ARG A 3 9.44 9.85 -25.52
C ARG A 3 8.13 9.70 -26.29
N ARG A 4 7.59 8.46 -26.33
CA ARG A 4 6.32 8.17 -27.00
C ARG A 4 5.14 8.80 -26.25
N VAL A 5 5.13 8.70 -24.92
CA VAL A 5 4.13 9.37 -24.06
C VAL A 5 4.14 10.88 -24.29
N LEU A 6 5.33 11.50 -24.28
CA LEU A 6 5.47 12.94 -24.53
C LEU A 6 4.92 13.35 -25.91
N SER A 7 5.22 12.55 -26.94
CA SER A 7 4.77 12.83 -28.32
C SER A 7 3.27 12.64 -28.52
N GLU A 8 2.68 11.61 -27.87
CA GLU A 8 1.29 11.23 -28.12
C GLU A 8 0.30 11.94 -27.20
N GLU A 9 0.67 12.25 -25.96
CA GLU A 9 -0.24 12.83 -24.98
C GLU A 9 -0.12 14.35 -24.86
N GLY A 10 1.00 14.94 -25.31
CA GLY A 10 1.15 16.38 -25.52
C GLY A 10 0.62 17.25 -24.37
N GLU A 11 -0.39 18.06 -24.67
CA GLU A 11 -1.02 18.98 -23.70
C GLU A 11 -1.68 18.29 -22.50
N ALA A 12 -2.10 17.03 -22.61
CA ALA A 12 -2.72 16.30 -21.51
C ALA A 12 -1.77 16.17 -20.32
N LEU A 13 -0.45 16.09 -20.58
CA LEU A 13 0.57 16.03 -19.55
C LEU A 13 0.78 17.36 -18.78
N LEU A 14 0.30 18.47 -19.34
CA LEU A 14 0.37 19.80 -18.74
C LEU A 14 -0.83 20.12 -17.84
N ARG A 15 -1.85 19.28 -17.88
CA ARG A 15 -3.04 19.45 -17.04
C ARG A 15 -2.78 19.03 -15.62
N ALA A 16 -3.51 19.63 -14.67
CA ALA A 16 -3.44 19.23 -13.26
C ALA A 16 -3.86 17.76 -13.11
N THR A 17 -3.00 16.99 -12.48
CA THR A 17 -3.30 15.60 -12.13
C THR A 17 -4.24 15.55 -10.93
N PRO A 18 -5.27 14.68 -10.92
CA PRO A 18 -6.14 14.50 -9.76
C PRO A 18 -5.34 14.21 -8.48
N PRO A 19 -5.84 14.61 -7.29
CA PRO A 19 -5.15 14.43 -6.02
C PRO A 19 -4.70 13.00 -5.72
N ASN A 20 -5.49 12.02 -6.15
CA ASN A 20 -5.21 10.61 -5.98
C ASN A 20 -4.42 9.98 -7.15
N GLY A 21 -3.89 10.80 -8.07
CA GLY A 21 -3.09 10.35 -9.21
C GLY A 21 -3.87 10.27 -10.53
N ALA A 22 -3.12 10.14 -11.63
CA ALA A 22 -3.66 10.05 -12.98
C ALA A 22 -4.58 8.82 -13.14
N ASP A 23 -5.73 9.00 -13.76
CA ASP A 23 -6.72 7.96 -13.97
C ASP A 23 -6.16 6.75 -14.74
N ALA A 24 -5.35 7.02 -15.78
CA ALA A 24 -4.66 5.97 -16.53
C ALA A 24 -3.80 5.08 -15.64
N LEU A 25 -3.00 5.66 -14.73
CA LEU A 25 -2.16 4.89 -13.83
C LEU A 25 -2.99 4.11 -12.80
N ARG A 26 -4.02 4.71 -12.23
CA ARG A 26 -4.89 4.03 -11.26
C ARG A 26 -5.61 2.83 -11.87
N ARG A 27 -6.07 2.93 -13.13
CA ARG A 27 -6.66 1.80 -13.87
C ARG A 27 -5.64 0.71 -14.13
N ALA A 28 -4.44 1.07 -14.59
CA ALA A 28 -3.35 0.12 -14.83
C ALA A 28 -2.96 -0.62 -13.55
N ILE A 29 -2.85 0.10 -12.41
CA ILE A 29 -2.60 -0.51 -11.09
C ILE A 29 -3.74 -1.44 -10.68
N ALA A 30 -5.00 -1.04 -10.82
CA ALA A 30 -6.16 -1.88 -10.49
C ALA A 30 -6.15 -3.19 -11.27
N GLN A 31 -5.86 -3.13 -12.58
CA GLN A 31 -5.78 -4.31 -13.43
C GLN A 31 -4.59 -5.21 -13.06
N HIS A 32 -3.43 -4.62 -12.79
CA HIS A 32 -2.24 -5.34 -12.31
C HIS A 32 -2.52 -6.07 -10.99
N LEU A 33 -3.11 -5.40 -10.01
CA LEU A 33 -3.47 -5.97 -8.72
C LEU A 33 -4.47 -7.13 -8.84
N TYR A 34 -5.47 -6.98 -9.70
CA TYR A 34 -6.42 -8.05 -9.96
C TYR A 34 -5.75 -9.30 -10.52
N ARG A 35 -4.88 -9.13 -11.52
CA ARG A 35 -4.18 -10.26 -12.19
C ARG A 35 -3.16 -10.96 -11.29
N PHE A 36 -2.36 -10.19 -10.53
CA PHE A 36 -1.20 -10.74 -9.82
C PHE A 36 -1.36 -10.90 -8.32
N ARG A 37 -2.34 -10.20 -7.72
CA ARG A 37 -2.56 -10.23 -6.27
C ARG A 37 -3.96 -10.69 -5.87
N GLY A 38 -4.87 -10.86 -6.83
CA GLY A 38 -6.28 -11.18 -6.56
C GLY A 38 -7.02 -10.05 -5.83
N ILE A 39 -6.48 -8.84 -5.87
CA ILE A 39 -7.07 -7.65 -5.26
C ILE A 39 -8.04 -7.03 -6.25
N SER A 40 -9.32 -6.99 -5.90
CA SER A 40 -10.36 -6.32 -6.67
C SER A 40 -10.60 -4.92 -6.10
N ALA A 41 -10.03 -3.90 -6.75
CA ALA A 41 -10.17 -2.52 -6.34
C ALA A 41 -10.65 -1.66 -7.52
N ALA A 42 -11.57 -0.73 -7.25
CA ALA A 42 -11.92 0.30 -8.21
C ALA A 42 -10.80 1.36 -8.30
N PRO A 43 -10.56 1.97 -9.46
CA PRO A 43 -9.53 3.00 -9.62
C PRO A 43 -9.65 4.16 -8.61
N GLU A 44 -10.86 4.47 -8.17
CA GLU A 44 -11.15 5.52 -7.19
C GLU A 44 -10.62 5.21 -5.78
N GLN A 45 -10.41 3.94 -5.47
CA GLN A 45 -9.84 3.48 -4.20
C GLN A 45 -8.31 3.61 -4.16
N ILE A 46 -7.68 3.87 -5.31
CA ILE A 46 -6.23 3.93 -5.44
C ILE A 46 -5.76 5.37 -5.29
N VAL A 47 -4.77 5.55 -4.40
CA VAL A 47 -4.07 6.82 -4.20
C VAL A 47 -2.60 6.62 -4.51
N VAL A 48 -2.10 7.38 -5.48
CA VAL A 48 -0.70 7.39 -5.91
C VAL A 48 0.05 8.49 -5.17
N GLY A 49 1.26 8.19 -4.71
CA GLY A 49 2.09 9.16 -3.98
C GLY A 49 3.60 8.98 -4.21
N ALA A 50 4.35 10.01 -3.92
CA ALA A 50 5.81 10.06 -4.06
C ALA A 50 6.54 9.27 -2.96
N GLY A 51 6.37 7.96 -2.96
CA GLY A 51 6.96 7.04 -1.98
C GLY A 51 6.03 6.71 -0.81
N THR A 52 6.36 5.60 -0.12
CA THR A 52 5.54 5.09 0.99
C THR A 52 5.53 6.04 2.19
N GLU A 53 6.60 6.79 2.41
CA GLU A 53 6.66 7.78 3.50
C GLU A 53 5.56 8.84 3.37
N TYR A 54 5.30 9.31 2.15
CA TYR A 54 4.19 10.24 1.89
C TYR A 54 2.84 9.58 2.18
N LEU A 55 2.64 8.34 1.75
CA LEU A 55 1.40 7.61 1.98
C LEU A 55 1.15 7.35 3.47
N TYR A 56 2.19 7.02 4.26
CA TYR A 56 2.05 6.84 5.70
C TYR A 56 1.62 8.14 6.41
N ASN A 57 2.14 9.30 5.98
CA ASN A 57 1.68 10.58 6.49
C ASN A 57 0.20 10.86 6.13
N LEU A 58 -0.22 10.53 4.92
CA LEU A 58 -1.64 10.63 4.53
C LEU A 58 -2.53 9.71 5.37
N ILE A 59 -2.06 8.49 5.67
CA ILE A 59 -2.80 7.53 6.51
C ILE A 59 -2.99 8.09 7.92
N VAL A 60 -1.97 8.72 8.52
CA VAL A 60 -2.11 9.38 9.83
C VAL A 60 -3.15 10.49 9.79
N GLN A 61 -3.15 11.30 8.73
CA GLN A 61 -4.14 12.37 8.58
C GLN A 61 -5.56 11.81 8.37
N LEU A 62 -5.67 10.69 7.65
CA LEU A 62 -6.94 10.05 7.35
C LEU A 62 -7.53 9.31 8.56
N LEU A 63 -6.73 8.54 9.28
CA LEU A 63 -7.19 7.72 10.41
C LEU A 63 -7.17 8.45 11.76
N GLY A 64 -6.38 9.51 11.86
CA GLY A 64 -6.27 10.34 13.07
C GLY A 64 -5.02 10.07 13.89
N ARG A 65 -4.58 11.10 14.60
CA ARG A 65 -3.39 11.09 15.46
C ARG A 65 -3.66 10.49 16.83
N GLU A 66 -4.93 10.48 17.25
CA GLU A 66 -5.36 9.96 18.56
C GLU A 66 -5.31 8.42 18.62
N ALA A 67 -5.34 7.77 17.46
CA ALA A 67 -5.21 6.33 17.37
C ALA A 67 -3.79 5.86 17.75
N VAL A 68 -3.69 4.67 18.35
CA VAL A 68 -2.42 4.00 18.61
C VAL A 68 -2.07 3.12 17.40
N TYR A 69 -0.90 3.38 16.82
CA TYR A 69 -0.36 2.63 15.68
C TYR A 69 0.56 1.53 16.18
N GLY A 70 0.11 0.29 16.10
CA GLY A 70 0.92 -0.89 16.33
C GLY A 70 1.89 -1.09 15.16
N VAL A 71 3.17 -1.24 15.46
CA VAL A 71 4.22 -1.48 14.48
C VAL A 71 5.01 -2.73 14.86
N GLU A 72 5.38 -3.53 13.87
CA GLU A 72 6.14 -4.76 14.08
C GLU A 72 7.46 -4.50 14.82
N ASP A 73 7.80 -5.38 15.80
CA ASP A 73 9.06 -5.39 16.54
C ASP A 73 9.60 -6.83 16.64
N PRO A 74 10.77 -7.13 15.99
CA PRO A 74 11.51 -6.25 15.10
C PRO A 74 10.74 -5.91 13.81
N GLY A 75 10.98 -4.72 13.26
CA GLY A 75 10.24 -4.26 12.08
C GLY A 75 10.91 -3.08 11.37
N TYR A 76 10.21 -2.53 10.39
CA TYR A 76 10.66 -1.36 9.64
C TYR A 76 10.56 -0.09 10.48
N SER A 77 11.64 0.22 11.20
CA SER A 77 11.71 1.32 12.17
C SER A 77 11.32 2.72 11.60
N LYS A 78 11.51 2.92 10.28
CA LYS A 78 11.14 4.17 9.63
C LYS A 78 9.63 4.43 9.68
N ALA A 79 8.78 3.40 9.58
CA ALA A 79 7.33 3.55 9.67
C ALA A 79 6.92 4.10 11.05
N ALA A 80 7.45 3.52 12.13
CA ALA A 80 7.19 4.00 13.50
C ALA A 80 7.61 5.48 13.67
N ARG A 81 8.78 5.85 13.13
CA ARG A 81 9.27 7.24 13.19
C ARG A 81 8.38 8.21 12.43
N ILE A 82 7.88 7.82 11.25
CA ILE A 82 6.98 8.66 10.45
C ILE A 82 5.66 8.87 11.19
N TYR A 83 5.08 7.83 11.77
CA TYR A 83 3.85 7.94 12.55
C TYR A 83 4.04 8.85 13.77
N ALA A 84 5.14 8.67 14.52
CA ALA A 84 5.44 9.51 15.67
C ALA A 84 5.65 10.98 15.28
N LEU A 85 6.38 11.27 14.20
CA LEU A 85 6.55 12.61 13.68
C LEU A 85 5.24 13.22 13.15
N GLY A 86 4.33 12.38 12.64
CA GLY A 86 2.96 12.76 12.31
C GLY A 86 2.08 13.09 13.51
N GLY A 87 2.58 12.91 14.73
CA GLY A 87 1.89 13.18 15.99
C GLY A 87 1.07 12.00 16.52
N ALA A 88 1.16 10.82 15.90
CA ALA A 88 0.47 9.62 16.36
C ALA A 88 1.28 8.87 17.43
N ARG A 89 0.60 8.19 18.35
CA ARG A 89 1.24 7.28 19.29
C ARG A 89 1.56 5.96 18.59
N THR A 90 2.75 5.42 18.83
CA THR A 90 3.15 4.10 18.33
C THR A 90 3.34 3.12 19.47
N ALA A 91 3.01 1.85 19.24
CA ALA A 91 3.24 0.76 20.16
C ALA A 91 3.94 -0.41 19.44
N PRO A 92 5.01 -0.98 20.02
CA PRO A 92 5.65 -2.16 19.44
C PRO A 92 4.73 -3.37 19.53
N VAL A 93 4.67 -4.15 18.47
CA VAL A 93 3.93 -5.41 18.39
C VAL A 93 4.92 -6.51 18.02
N LEU A 94 5.14 -7.44 18.93
CA LEU A 94 6.12 -8.50 18.76
C LEU A 94 5.79 -9.40 17.57
N VAL A 95 6.82 -9.84 16.89
CA VAL A 95 6.77 -10.77 15.77
C VAL A 95 7.31 -12.12 16.20
N ASP A 96 6.60 -13.20 15.85
CA ASP A 96 7.06 -14.58 15.96
C ASP A 96 7.31 -15.20 14.56
N GLU A 97 7.58 -16.50 14.49
CA GLU A 97 7.82 -17.21 13.22
C GLU A 97 6.64 -17.12 12.23
N GLY A 98 5.43 -16.87 12.72
CA GLY A 98 4.22 -16.66 11.92
C GLY A 98 3.85 -15.20 11.68
N GLY A 99 4.77 -14.25 11.93
CA GLY A 99 4.52 -12.82 11.81
C GLY A 99 3.97 -12.20 13.10
N VAL A 100 3.11 -11.21 13.01
CA VAL A 100 2.57 -10.48 14.15
C VAL A 100 1.92 -11.40 15.18
N SER A 101 2.38 -11.33 16.46
CA SER A 101 1.79 -12.03 17.59
C SER A 101 0.45 -11.39 17.98
N LEU A 102 -0.64 -12.16 17.91
CA LEU A 102 -1.97 -11.67 18.29
C LEU A 102 -2.04 -11.25 19.75
N ARG A 103 -1.36 -11.97 20.65
CA ARG A 103 -1.29 -11.62 22.05
C ARG A 103 -0.61 -10.27 22.25
N SER A 104 0.53 -10.05 21.61
CA SER A 104 1.23 -8.77 21.67
C SER A 104 0.38 -7.64 21.08
N LEU A 105 -0.30 -7.89 19.96
CA LEU A 105 -1.20 -6.93 19.32
C LEU A 105 -2.35 -6.50 20.25
N GLU A 106 -3.01 -7.44 20.92
CA GLU A 106 -4.08 -7.11 21.87
C GLU A 106 -3.54 -6.33 23.08
N MET A 107 -2.37 -6.69 23.60
CA MET A 107 -1.75 -6.02 24.75
C MET A 107 -1.22 -4.63 24.40
N SER A 108 -0.90 -4.35 23.15
CA SER A 108 -0.36 -3.06 22.70
C SER A 108 -1.39 -1.92 22.77
N GLY A 109 -2.67 -2.24 22.85
CA GLY A 109 -3.76 -1.26 22.74
C GLY A 109 -3.89 -0.61 21.36
N ALA A 110 -3.24 -1.17 20.34
CA ALA A 110 -3.28 -0.63 18.98
C ALA A 110 -4.70 -0.65 18.40
N GLN A 111 -5.01 0.39 17.66
CA GLN A 111 -6.21 0.50 16.83
C GLN A 111 -5.86 0.33 15.35
N ILE A 112 -4.66 0.73 14.97
CA ILE A 112 -4.14 0.59 13.62
C ILE A 112 -2.92 -0.33 13.69
N LEU A 113 -2.89 -1.39 12.90
CA LEU A 113 -1.74 -2.29 12.79
C LEU A 113 -1.02 -2.04 11.47
N HIS A 114 0.27 -1.73 11.51
CA HIS A 114 1.14 -1.75 10.33
C HIS A 114 1.93 -3.07 10.31
N THR A 115 1.79 -3.85 9.26
CA THR A 115 2.42 -5.17 9.13
C THR A 115 2.80 -5.49 7.69
N SER A 116 3.85 -6.31 7.51
CA SER A 116 4.30 -6.83 6.22
C SER A 116 4.10 -8.36 6.16
N PRO A 117 2.85 -8.84 6.06
CA PRO A 117 2.51 -10.25 6.26
C PRO A 117 3.03 -11.19 5.18
N ASN A 118 3.43 -10.62 4.06
CA ASN A 118 3.91 -11.35 2.91
C ASN A 118 5.42 -11.64 2.98
N HIS A 119 6.17 -10.76 3.60
CA HIS A 119 7.61 -10.85 3.79
C HIS A 119 8.02 -9.87 4.89
N GLN A 120 7.92 -10.34 6.13
CA GLN A 120 8.22 -9.51 7.30
C GLN A 120 9.68 -9.09 7.30
N PHE A 121 9.92 -7.81 7.48
CA PHE A 121 11.28 -7.27 7.61
C PHE A 121 11.61 -7.05 9.09
N PRO A 122 12.78 -7.54 9.61
CA PRO A 122 13.87 -8.17 8.87
C PRO A 122 13.85 -9.70 8.92
N THR A 123 12.86 -10.35 9.54
CA THR A 123 12.89 -11.79 9.84
C THR A 123 12.66 -12.67 8.62
N GLY A 124 12.04 -12.14 7.56
CA GLY A 124 11.61 -12.93 6.40
C GLY A 124 10.38 -13.80 6.66
N ALA A 125 9.76 -13.71 7.83
CA ALA A 125 8.58 -14.48 8.17
C ALA A 125 7.43 -14.21 7.19
N VAL A 126 6.72 -15.27 6.81
CA VAL A 126 5.51 -15.21 5.98
C VAL A 126 4.32 -15.58 6.83
N THR A 127 3.41 -14.65 7.02
CA THR A 127 2.22 -14.85 7.85
C THR A 127 1.29 -15.88 7.22
N PRO A 128 1.04 -17.04 7.90
CA PRO A 128 0.19 -18.09 7.36
C PRO A 128 -1.28 -17.67 7.33
N ILE A 129 -2.07 -18.32 6.49
CA ILE A 129 -3.48 -17.95 6.24
C ILE A 129 -4.34 -17.91 7.51
N GLY A 130 -4.15 -18.85 8.43
CA GLY A 130 -4.88 -18.85 9.71
C GLY A 130 -4.58 -17.61 10.56
N ARG A 131 -3.33 -17.15 10.59
CA ARG A 131 -2.94 -15.92 11.29
C ARG A 131 -3.53 -14.69 10.58
N ARG A 132 -3.53 -14.65 9.24
CA ARG A 132 -4.18 -13.57 8.45
C ARG A 132 -5.67 -13.44 8.78
N GLN A 133 -6.38 -14.55 8.82
CA GLN A 133 -7.79 -14.57 9.24
C GLN A 133 -7.99 -14.06 10.68
N SER A 134 -7.06 -14.38 11.59
CA SER A 134 -7.13 -13.89 12.96
C SER A 134 -6.86 -12.39 13.07
N LEU A 135 -5.93 -11.85 12.27
CA LEU A 135 -5.69 -10.40 12.17
C LEU A 135 -6.91 -9.67 11.60
N LEU A 136 -7.58 -10.22 10.60
CA LEU A 136 -8.82 -9.64 10.06
C LEU A 136 -9.93 -9.65 11.11
N ARG A 137 -10.13 -10.75 11.84
CA ARG A 137 -11.10 -10.80 12.95
C ARG A 137 -10.78 -9.77 14.04
N TRP A 138 -9.49 -9.55 14.35
CA TRP A 138 -9.07 -8.50 15.27
C TRP A 138 -9.50 -7.11 14.79
N ALA A 139 -9.33 -6.82 13.48
CA ALA A 139 -9.73 -5.54 12.91
C ALA A 139 -11.25 -5.36 12.87
N GLU A 140 -11.98 -6.44 12.58
CA GLU A 140 -13.46 -6.45 12.55
C GLU A 140 -14.09 -6.29 13.95
N ALA A 141 -13.42 -6.79 15.00
CA ALA A 141 -13.95 -6.85 16.35
C ALA A 141 -14.25 -5.50 16.97
N ARG A 142 -13.66 -4.41 16.47
CA ARG A 142 -13.90 -3.05 16.97
C ARG A 142 -13.94 -2.05 15.84
N GLU A 143 -14.88 -1.13 15.91
CA GLU A 143 -14.92 0.03 15.01
C GLU A 143 -13.65 0.87 15.17
N GLY A 144 -13.18 1.48 14.07
CA GLY A 144 -11.95 2.27 14.05
C GLY A 144 -10.65 1.47 13.99
N ARG A 145 -10.68 0.14 14.08
CA ARG A 145 -9.51 -0.69 13.83
C ARG A 145 -9.28 -0.88 12.33
N TYR A 146 -8.01 -0.72 11.91
CA TYR A 146 -7.55 -0.96 10.54
C TYR A 146 -6.21 -1.67 10.53
N ILE A 147 -5.92 -2.33 9.40
CA ILE A 147 -4.61 -2.92 9.13
C ILE A 147 -4.01 -2.21 7.91
N ILE A 148 -2.76 -1.77 8.03
CA ILE A 148 -1.95 -1.31 6.92
C ILE A 148 -1.10 -2.50 6.49
N GLU A 149 -1.44 -3.09 5.35
CA GLU A 149 -0.68 -4.19 4.74
C GLU A 149 0.38 -3.61 3.82
N ASP A 150 1.65 -3.63 4.25
CA ASP A 150 2.79 -3.18 3.45
C ASP A 150 3.36 -4.35 2.66
N ASP A 151 3.18 -4.34 1.34
CA ASP A 151 3.56 -5.41 0.42
C ASP A 151 4.70 -4.96 -0.52
N TYR A 152 5.78 -4.49 0.06
CA TYR A 152 6.86 -3.74 -0.58
C TYR A 152 7.69 -4.50 -1.64
N ASP A 153 7.63 -5.84 -1.67
CA ASP A 153 8.44 -6.68 -2.57
C ASP A 153 7.64 -7.83 -3.22
N SER A 154 6.36 -7.62 -3.38
CA SER A 154 5.40 -8.65 -3.82
C SER A 154 5.73 -9.31 -5.15
N GLU A 155 6.44 -8.62 -6.03
CA GLU A 155 6.79 -9.07 -7.37
C GLU A 155 7.95 -10.06 -7.40
N PHE A 156 8.79 -10.09 -6.36
CA PHE A 156 9.98 -10.96 -6.28
C PHE A 156 9.73 -12.33 -5.65
N ARG A 157 8.47 -12.76 -5.55
CA ARG A 157 8.17 -14.05 -4.93
C ARG A 157 8.48 -15.23 -5.83
N PHE A 158 9.23 -16.15 -5.26
CA PHE A 158 9.67 -17.39 -5.92
C PHE A 158 8.81 -18.60 -5.57
N THR A 159 7.71 -18.44 -4.83
CA THR A 159 6.86 -19.55 -4.39
C THR A 159 5.77 -19.85 -5.41
N LEU A 160 5.58 -21.16 -5.70
CA LEU A 160 4.63 -21.68 -6.68
C LEU A 160 3.15 -21.36 -6.39
N ARG A 161 2.79 -20.99 -5.15
CA ARG A 161 1.42 -20.57 -4.77
C ARG A 161 1.50 -19.35 -3.86
N PRO A 162 1.20 -18.16 -4.36
CA PRO A 162 1.14 -16.96 -3.52
C PRO A 162 0.02 -17.11 -2.48
N ILE A 163 0.35 -16.81 -1.21
CA ILE A 163 -0.66 -16.70 -0.15
C ILE A 163 -1.50 -15.45 -0.45
N PRO A 164 -2.85 -15.53 -0.39
CA PRO A 164 -3.71 -14.36 -0.58
C PRO A 164 -3.33 -13.23 0.37
N THR A 165 -3.32 -11.99 -0.12
CA THR A 165 -3.07 -10.80 0.72
C THR A 165 -4.17 -10.64 1.77
N LEU A 166 -3.91 -9.90 2.86
CA LEU A 166 -4.97 -9.53 3.80
C LEU A 166 -6.09 -8.78 3.07
N GLN A 167 -5.71 -7.84 2.19
CA GLN A 167 -6.67 -7.04 1.43
C GLN A 167 -7.55 -7.90 0.51
N SER A 168 -6.99 -8.92 -0.17
CA SER A 168 -7.77 -9.76 -1.11
C SER A 168 -8.80 -10.65 -0.43
N ILE A 169 -8.63 -10.93 0.87
CA ILE A 169 -9.57 -11.75 1.66
C ILE A 169 -10.36 -10.94 2.69
N ASP A 170 -10.12 -9.62 2.76
CA ASP A 170 -10.84 -8.69 3.63
C ASP A 170 -12.27 -8.45 3.08
N ARG A 171 -13.26 -8.86 3.85
CA ARG A 171 -14.69 -8.64 3.53
C ARG A 171 -15.30 -7.45 4.25
N ALA A 172 -14.66 -7.00 5.30
CA ALA A 172 -15.16 -5.93 6.18
C ALA A 172 -14.64 -4.52 5.81
N GLY A 173 -13.71 -4.44 4.85
CA GLY A 173 -13.11 -3.17 4.46
C GLY A 173 -12.24 -2.56 5.56
N ARG A 174 -11.39 -3.37 6.16
CA ARG A 174 -10.49 -2.97 7.27
C ARG A 174 -9.02 -2.91 6.87
N VAL A 175 -8.68 -3.25 5.63
CA VAL A 175 -7.28 -3.30 5.17
C VAL A 175 -7.00 -2.16 4.20
N ILE A 176 -5.98 -1.37 4.51
CA ILE A 176 -5.32 -0.43 3.61
C ILE A 176 -4.10 -1.17 3.05
N TYR A 177 -4.09 -1.43 1.75
CA TYR A 177 -2.96 -2.07 1.09
C TYR A 177 -1.99 -1.00 0.58
N VAL A 178 -0.71 -1.17 0.84
CA VAL A 178 0.36 -0.26 0.39
C VAL A 178 1.40 -1.04 -0.40
N ASN A 179 1.85 -0.46 -1.52
CA ASN A 179 2.92 -1.03 -2.34
C ASN A 179 3.74 0.08 -3.01
N THR A 180 4.91 -0.28 -3.56
CA THR A 180 5.84 0.65 -4.19
C THR A 180 6.52 0.06 -5.42
N PHE A 181 6.63 0.85 -6.49
CA PHE A 181 7.43 0.52 -7.65
C PHE A 181 8.94 0.80 -7.46
N SER A 182 9.30 1.53 -6.39
CA SER A 182 10.70 1.90 -6.13
C SER A 182 11.63 0.71 -5.89
N ARG A 183 11.09 -0.41 -5.40
CA ARG A 183 11.87 -1.65 -5.15
C ARG A 183 12.02 -2.49 -6.42
N THR A 184 11.00 -2.49 -7.24
CA THR A 184 10.90 -3.37 -8.42
C THR A 184 11.45 -2.75 -9.69
N LEU A 185 11.41 -1.42 -9.82
CA LEU A 185 11.91 -0.71 -10.99
C LEU A 185 13.20 0.06 -10.68
N ALA A 186 13.09 1.15 -9.94
CA ALA A 186 14.24 1.95 -9.55
C ALA A 186 13.92 2.77 -8.29
N PRO A 187 14.84 2.87 -7.32
CA PRO A 187 14.63 3.67 -6.11
C PRO A 187 14.33 5.15 -6.38
N SER A 188 14.87 5.69 -7.47
CA SER A 188 14.68 7.09 -7.88
C SER A 188 13.28 7.39 -8.45
N LEU A 189 12.54 6.39 -8.89
CA LEU A 189 11.21 6.56 -9.47
C LEU A 189 10.20 7.11 -8.46
N ARG A 190 10.35 6.74 -7.18
CA ARG A 190 9.55 7.25 -6.06
C ARG A 190 8.03 7.18 -6.26
N ILE A 191 7.53 6.20 -7.01
CA ILE A 191 6.09 5.98 -7.18
C ILE A 191 5.65 4.82 -6.27
N SER A 192 4.73 5.14 -5.36
CA SER A 192 4.05 4.19 -4.48
C SER A 192 2.55 4.42 -4.56
N TYR A 193 1.78 3.46 -4.11
CA TYR A 193 0.33 3.59 -4.08
C TYR A 193 -0.26 2.88 -2.87
N MET A 194 -1.46 3.32 -2.48
CA MET A 194 -2.29 2.60 -1.51
C MET A 194 -3.68 2.34 -2.10
N VAL A 195 -4.26 1.24 -1.66
CA VAL A 195 -5.66 0.89 -1.95
C VAL A 195 -6.46 1.07 -0.68
N LEU A 196 -7.39 2.01 -0.71
CA LEU A 196 -8.26 2.31 0.43
C LEU A 196 -9.52 1.45 0.40
N PRO A 197 -10.02 1.01 1.56
CA PRO A 197 -11.40 0.54 1.68
C PRO A 197 -12.39 1.59 1.18
N LYS A 198 -13.54 1.16 0.66
CA LYS A 198 -14.55 2.08 0.10
C LYS A 198 -14.95 3.20 1.07
N SER A 199 -15.17 2.88 2.35
CA SER A 199 -15.50 3.85 3.39
C SER A 199 -14.41 4.92 3.59
N LEU A 200 -13.15 4.54 3.49
CA LEU A 200 -12.03 5.48 3.59
C LEU A 200 -11.79 6.28 2.31
N THR A 201 -12.22 5.78 1.15
CA THR A 201 -12.12 6.51 -0.12
C THR A 201 -12.96 7.79 -0.10
N GLU A 202 -14.18 7.72 0.40
CA GLU A 202 -15.05 8.89 0.55
C GLU A 202 -14.46 9.88 1.56
N ARG A 203 -13.99 9.37 2.69
CA ARG A 203 -13.32 10.18 3.71
C ARG A 203 -12.06 10.86 3.17
N TYR A 204 -11.23 10.13 2.43
CA TYR A 204 -10.04 10.69 1.76
C TYR A 204 -10.43 11.83 0.83
N ARG A 205 -11.43 11.63 -0.01
CA ARG A 205 -11.90 12.67 -0.95
C ARG A 205 -12.38 13.92 -0.22
N ALA A 206 -13.14 13.77 0.85
CA ALA A 206 -13.68 14.88 1.63
C ALA A 206 -12.59 15.63 2.42
N GLN A 207 -11.65 14.92 3.02
CA GLN A 207 -10.68 15.52 3.95
C GLN A 207 -9.34 15.87 3.30
N LEU A 208 -8.87 15.09 2.32
CA LEU A 208 -7.53 15.19 1.73
C LEU A 208 -7.56 15.45 0.21
N GLY A 209 -8.74 15.50 -0.40
CA GLY A 209 -8.90 15.71 -1.84
C GLY A 209 -8.48 17.10 -2.34
N PHE A 210 -8.07 18.01 -1.46
CA PHE A 210 -7.54 19.32 -1.81
C PHE A 210 -6.02 19.31 -2.07
N TYR A 211 -5.31 18.21 -1.71
CA TYR A 211 -3.89 18.08 -1.99
C TYR A 211 -3.62 17.94 -3.49
N SER A 212 -2.51 18.48 -3.95
CA SER A 212 -2.00 18.21 -5.29
C SER A 212 -1.35 16.84 -5.37
N SER A 213 -1.41 16.20 -6.53
CA SER A 213 -0.65 14.98 -6.79
C SER A 213 0.86 15.25 -6.63
N THR A 214 1.57 14.36 -5.93
CA THR A 214 2.99 14.51 -5.65
C THR A 214 3.89 13.82 -6.68
N VAL A 215 3.30 13.09 -7.64
CA VAL A 215 4.03 12.43 -8.72
C VAL A 215 3.76 13.17 -10.03
N PRO A 216 4.79 13.54 -10.82
CA PRO A 216 4.60 14.23 -12.09
C PRO A 216 3.74 13.42 -13.08
N ALA A 217 2.91 14.13 -13.86
CA ALA A 217 2.00 13.50 -14.82
C ALA A 217 2.73 12.61 -15.83
N MET A 218 3.87 13.07 -16.36
CA MET A 218 4.66 12.31 -17.33
C MET A 218 5.11 10.95 -16.78
N GLU A 219 5.54 10.90 -15.53
CA GLU A 219 5.98 9.65 -14.88
C GLU A 219 4.78 8.72 -14.66
N GLN A 220 3.64 9.26 -14.25
CA GLN A 220 2.43 8.48 -14.06
C GLN A 220 1.92 7.88 -15.38
N HIS A 221 1.85 8.65 -16.44
CA HIS A 221 1.41 8.16 -17.76
C HIS A 221 2.41 7.16 -18.36
N THR A 222 3.73 7.41 -18.15
CA THR A 222 4.77 6.46 -18.58
C THR A 222 4.64 5.12 -17.86
N LEU A 223 4.42 5.14 -16.55
CA LEU A 223 4.25 3.93 -15.76
C LEU A 223 2.94 3.20 -16.10
N ALA A 224 1.84 3.93 -16.35
CA ALA A 224 0.60 3.34 -16.80
C ALA A 224 0.80 2.49 -18.05
N ARG A 225 1.43 3.07 -19.08
CA ARG A 225 1.75 2.31 -20.32
C ARG A 225 2.74 1.17 -20.10
N PHE A 226 3.68 1.35 -19.18
CA PHE A 226 4.64 0.30 -18.84
C PHE A 226 3.96 -0.93 -18.24
N LEU A 227 2.90 -0.72 -17.46
CA LEU A 227 2.03 -1.78 -16.95
C LEU A 227 1.13 -2.36 -18.05
N ASP A 228 0.41 -1.51 -18.78
CA ASP A 228 -0.61 -1.94 -19.76
C ASP A 228 -0.02 -2.69 -20.96
N GLU A 229 1.18 -2.31 -21.41
CA GLU A 229 1.87 -2.93 -22.54
C GLU A 229 2.70 -4.17 -22.14
N GLY A 230 2.64 -4.60 -20.86
CA GLY A 230 3.31 -5.82 -20.37
C GLY A 230 4.82 -5.69 -20.16
N TYR A 231 5.38 -4.49 -20.25
CA TYR A 231 6.81 -4.28 -20.01
C TYR A 231 7.20 -4.53 -18.56
N PHE A 232 6.28 -4.29 -17.64
CA PHE A 232 6.51 -4.55 -16.22
C PHE A 232 6.68 -6.04 -15.95
N GLU A 233 5.78 -6.88 -16.46
CA GLU A 233 5.89 -8.34 -16.32
C GLU A 233 7.15 -8.87 -16.98
N ALA A 234 7.48 -8.37 -18.20
CA ALA A 234 8.71 -8.75 -18.88
C ALA A 234 9.97 -8.35 -18.10
N HIS A 235 9.94 -7.20 -17.41
CA HIS A 235 11.01 -6.76 -16.51
C HIS A 235 11.15 -7.68 -15.30
N ILE A 236 10.07 -7.96 -14.59
CA ILE A 236 10.06 -8.85 -13.42
C ILE A 236 10.56 -10.25 -13.81
N ASN A 237 10.10 -10.79 -14.93
CA ASN A 237 10.54 -12.12 -15.41
C ASN A 237 12.03 -12.19 -15.73
N ARG A 238 12.66 -11.08 -16.12
CA ARG A 238 14.13 -11.02 -16.34
C ARG A 238 14.93 -10.90 -15.06
N MET A 239 14.31 -10.40 -13.99
CA MET A 239 14.95 -10.24 -12.67
C MET A 239 14.83 -11.49 -11.78
N ARG A 240 13.94 -12.41 -12.11
CA ARG A 240 13.79 -13.74 -11.47
C ARG A 240 14.79 -14.74 -12.02
#